data_925baea2d8b4886331240bc89f248977
#
_entry.id   925baea2d8b4886331240bc89f248977
#
_cell.length_a   1.000
_cell.length_b   1.000
_cell.length_c   1.000
_cell.angle_alpha   90.00
_cell.angle_beta   90.00
_cell.angle_gamma   90.00
#
_symmetry.space_group_name_H-M   'P 1'
#
loop_
_entity.id
_entity.type
_entity.pdbx_description
1 polymer ?
#
loop_
_entity_poly.entity_id
_entity_poly.type
_entity_poly.pdbx_seq_one_letter_code
_entity_poly.pdbx_strand_id
1 'polypeptide(L)'
;MKKLFCAALLIAVLFGDESFELNATNPIKIDIISLTQNKVNLKNIIPQSTPNELAALTLYSQKEAINEHNIILASGKDFVALIDTGYEKTIDELKTALNVRALTPEQITHVIITHSHQDHIGGVKALPNAQILVNEKELGFWQEKSSTEGLNIKTFAPNTELINGSGIYAIAAYGHTPGHSVIAFGASGTSEAELFASTQFLFVADIFHAYELQAAAPEVAFVWDHNKADAIKARKKVINALKAHKTSFIGTHMPYSKRVKFDEN
;
A
#
# COMPACT_ATOMS: atom_id res chain seq x y z
N MET A 1 5.99 36.63 -4.33
CA MET A 1 5.27 35.40 -4.76
C MET A 1 6.15 34.37 -5.52
N LYS A 2 7.23 34.75 -6.22
CA LYS A 2 8.10 33.77 -6.94
C LYS A 2 9.04 32.92 -6.06
N LYS A 3 9.34 33.34 -4.81
CA LYS A 3 10.25 32.59 -3.92
C LYS A 3 9.58 31.44 -3.15
N LEU A 4 8.24 31.47 -2.94
CA LEU A 4 7.52 30.37 -2.26
C LEU A 4 7.35 29.13 -3.16
N PHE A 5 7.22 29.33 -4.48
CA PHE A 5 7.08 28.23 -5.44
C PHE A 5 8.37 27.40 -5.57
N CYS A 6 9.54 28.04 -5.45
CA CYS A 6 10.83 27.33 -5.49
C CYS A 6 11.09 26.47 -4.25
N ALA A 7 10.61 26.88 -3.07
CA ALA A 7 10.80 26.12 -1.83
C ALA A 7 9.94 24.85 -1.80
N ALA A 8 8.69 24.92 -2.25
CA ALA A 8 7.80 23.74 -2.34
C ALA A 8 8.31 22.72 -3.36
N LEU A 9 8.86 23.16 -4.49
CA LEU A 9 9.45 22.27 -5.49
C LEU A 9 10.75 21.60 -5.00
N LEU A 10 11.54 22.30 -4.17
CA LEU A 10 12.80 21.77 -3.62
C LEU A 10 12.54 20.70 -2.53
N ILE A 11 11.45 20.84 -1.75
CA ILE A 11 11.07 19.88 -0.70
C ILE A 11 10.48 18.61 -1.31
N ALA A 12 9.67 18.71 -2.37
CA ALA A 12 9.15 17.52 -3.10
C ALA A 12 10.28 16.68 -3.71
N VAL A 13 11.37 17.29 -4.15
CA VAL A 13 12.57 16.61 -4.67
C VAL A 13 13.36 15.89 -3.55
N LEU A 14 13.25 16.34 -2.30
CA LEU A 14 13.94 15.69 -1.16
C LEU A 14 13.29 14.39 -0.68
N PHE A 15 11.99 14.18 -0.97
CA PHE A 15 11.26 12.96 -0.56
C PHE A 15 11.01 11.98 -1.71
N GLY A 16 11.45 12.27 -2.94
CA GLY A 16 11.36 11.35 -4.09
C GLY A 16 9.93 10.96 -4.51
N ASP A 17 8.92 11.63 -3.97
CA ASP A 17 7.50 11.32 -4.16
C ASP A 17 7.04 11.50 -5.61
N GLU A 18 6.23 10.58 -6.13
CA GLU A 18 5.57 10.69 -7.42
C GLU A 18 4.13 11.19 -7.25
N SER A 19 3.73 12.15 -8.09
CA SER A 19 2.36 12.65 -8.18
C SER A 19 1.85 12.52 -9.62
N PHE A 20 0.64 11.99 -9.80
CA PHE A 20 0.00 11.83 -11.11
C PHE A 20 -1.52 11.83 -11.01
N GLU A 21 -2.18 12.06 -12.14
CA GLU A 21 -3.64 11.96 -12.24
C GLU A 21 -4.04 10.71 -13.00
N LEU A 22 -5.17 10.13 -12.61
CA LEU A 22 -5.81 9.04 -13.33
C LEU A 22 -6.86 9.60 -14.29
N ASN A 23 -6.85 9.11 -15.53
CA ASN A 23 -7.85 9.45 -16.52
C ASN A 23 -9.15 8.70 -16.23
N ALA A 24 -10.04 9.33 -15.48
CA ALA A 24 -11.36 8.80 -15.14
C ALA A 24 -12.42 9.87 -15.39
N THR A 25 -13.70 9.45 -15.42
CA THR A 25 -14.84 10.37 -15.46
C THR A 25 -14.82 11.32 -14.27
N ASN A 26 -14.32 10.84 -13.12
CA ASN A 26 -13.99 11.63 -11.93
C ASN A 26 -12.47 11.58 -11.73
N PRO A 27 -11.73 12.62 -12.10
CA PRO A 27 -10.28 12.63 -11.95
C PRO A 27 -9.85 12.44 -10.50
N ILE A 28 -8.87 11.57 -10.28
CA ILE A 28 -8.24 11.35 -8.98
C ILE A 28 -6.77 11.69 -9.11
N LYS A 29 -6.30 12.58 -8.26
CA LYS A 29 -4.87 12.82 -8.08
C LYS A 29 -4.32 11.79 -7.09
N ILE A 30 -3.25 11.11 -7.46
CA ILE A 30 -2.52 10.16 -6.63
C ILE A 30 -1.15 10.75 -6.31
N ASP A 31 -0.82 10.77 -5.03
CA ASP A 31 0.53 11.06 -4.54
C ASP A 31 1.06 9.80 -3.82
N ILE A 32 2.21 9.28 -4.26
CA ILE A 32 2.96 8.24 -3.55
C ILE A 32 3.86 8.95 -2.55
N ILE A 33 3.74 8.62 -1.27
CA ILE A 33 4.48 9.25 -0.18
C ILE A 33 5.32 8.18 0.52
N SER A 34 6.64 8.36 0.58
CA SER A 34 7.51 7.54 1.43
C SER A 34 7.70 8.20 2.77
N LEU A 35 7.29 7.55 3.86
CA LEU A 35 7.39 8.07 5.23
C LEU A 35 8.74 7.78 5.87
N THR A 36 9.36 6.66 5.51
CA THR A 36 10.67 6.25 6.02
C THR A 36 11.28 5.19 5.12
N GLN A 37 12.61 5.07 5.20
CA GLN A 37 13.35 4.03 4.51
C GLN A 37 14.20 3.27 5.53
N ASN A 38 14.17 1.95 5.48
CA ASN A 38 14.99 1.07 6.28
C ASN A 38 15.76 0.09 5.40
N LYS A 39 16.83 -0.48 5.92
CA LYS A 39 17.51 -1.63 5.33
C LYS A 39 17.18 -2.88 6.13
N VAL A 40 16.77 -3.93 5.46
CA VAL A 40 16.40 -5.19 6.07
C VAL A 40 17.30 -6.30 5.54
N ASN A 41 17.95 -7.03 6.44
CA ASN A 41 18.74 -8.20 6.06
C ASN A 41 17.79 -9.35 5.73
N LEU A 42 17.82 -9.82 4.48
CA LEU A 42 16.95 -10.89 3.98
C LEU A 42 17.04 -12.18 4.80
N LYS A 43 18.22 -12.46 5.38
CA LYS A 43 18.43 -13.62 6.25
C LYS A 43 17.56 -13.62 7.51
N ASN A 44 17.14 -12.41 7.96
CA ASN A 44 16.32 -12.25 9.16
C ASN A 44 14.81 -12.32 8.86
N ILE A 45 14.42 -12.17 7.60
CA ILE A 45 13.01 -12.03 7.20
C ILE A 45 12.49 -13.19 6.34
N ILE A 46 13.39 -14.02 5.78
CA ILE A 46 13.00 -15.22 5.05
C ILE A 46 12.96 -16.40 6.00
N PRO A 47 11.85 -17.12 6.14
CA PRO A 47 11.81 -18.39 6.87
C PRO A 47 12.72 -19.40 6.20
N GLN A 48 13.43 -20.20 7.00
CA GLN A 48 14.37 -21.20 6.50
C GLN A 48 13.74 -22.60 6.54
N SER A 49 12.50 -22.71 6.06
CA SER A 49 11.67 -23.90 6.23
C SER A 49 11.40 -24.68 4.94
N THR A 50 11.71 -24.09 3.78
CA THR A 50 11.50 -24.74 2.47
C THR A 50 12.75 -24.70 1.61
N PRO A 51 12.91 -25.63 0.63
CA PRO A 51 14.02 -25.59 -0.33
C PRO A 51 14.13 -24.26 -1.10
N ASN A 52 12.99 -23.66 -1.45
CA ASN A 52 12.97 -22.38 -2.18
C ASN A 52 13.48 -21.23 -1.31
N GLU A 53 13.08 -21.19 -0.02
CA GLU A 53 13.57 -20.19 0.94
C GLU A 53 15.08 -20.33 1.17
N LEU A 54 15.59 -21.57 1.29
CA LEU A 54 17.01 -21.85 1.44
C LEU A 54 17.80 -21.48 0.18
N ALA A 55 17.26 -21.76 -1.01
CA ALA A 55 17.87 -21.37 -2.28
C ALA A 55 17.90 -19.83 -2.41
N ALA A 56 16.82 -19.15 -2.06
CA ALA A 56 16.75 -17.69 -2.06
C ALA A 56 17.79 -17.09 -1.10
N LEU A 57 17.94 -17.63 0.10
CA LEU A 57 18.99 -17.21 1.05
C LEU A 57 20.38 -17.43 0.52
N THR A 58 20.64 -18.53 -0.19
CA THR A 58 21.96 -18.81 -0.79
C THR A 58 22.30 -17.76 -1.85
N LEU A 59 21.32 -17.37 -2.69
CA LEU A 59 21.52 -16.38 -3.74
C LEU A 59 21.62 -14.95 -3.20
N TYR A 60 20.91 -14.65 -2.10
CA TYR A 60 20.73 -13.29 -1.58
C TYR A 60 21.28 -13.09 -0.15
N SER A 61 22.00 -14.08 0.41
CA SER A 61 22.43 -14.10 1.83
C SER A 61 23.27 -12.91 2.28
N GLN A 62 23.86 -12.18 1.35
CA GLN A 62 24.68 -10.99 1.60
C GLN A 62 23.92 -9.68 1.29
N LYS A 63 22.66 -9.73 0.78
CA LYS A 63 21.96 -8.56 0.33
C LYS A 63 21.00 -8.03 1.41
N GLU A 64 21.07 -6.73 1.63
CA GLU A 64 20.04 -5.96 2.33
C GLU A 64 18.98 -5.56 1.32
N ALA A 65 17.72 -5.79 1.63
CA ALA A 65 16.62 -5.17 0.91
C ALA A 65 16.42 -3.75 1.44
N ILE A 66 16.23 -2.81 0.54
CA ILE A 66 15.69 -1.50 0.88
C ILE A 66 14.21 -1.71 1.14
N ASN A 67 13.74 -1.23 2.28
CA ASN A 67 12.37 -1.34 2.72
C ASN A 67 11.86 0.08 2.95
N GLU A 68 11.12 0.61 1.98
CA GLU A 68 10.40 1.88 2.10
C GLU A 68 9.14 1.68 2.92
N HIS A 69 8.52 2.77 3.35
CA HIS A 69 7.15 2.77 3.83
C HIS A 69 6.33 3.73 2.97
N ASN A 70 5.93 3.22 1.81
CA ASN A 70 5.07 3.95 0.91
C ASN A 70 3.62 3.88 1.39
N ILE A 71 2.96 5.03 1.40
CA ILE A 71 1.51 5.19 1.53
C ILE A 71 0.98 5.94 0.32
N ILE A 72 -0.32 5.90 0.11
CA ILE A 72 -0.96 6.62 -1.00
C ILE A 72 -1.87 7.71 -0.43
N LEU A 73 -1.74 8.92 -0.95
CA LEU A 73 -2.73 9.98 -0.80
C LEU A 73 -3.51 10.08 -2.12
N ALA A 74 -4.82 9.89 -2.04
CA ALA A 74 -5.74 10.00 -3.16
C ALA A 74 -6.69 11.18 -2.94
N SER A 75 -6.72 12.11 -3.87
CA SER A 75 -7.59 13.29 -3.79
C SER A 75 -8.53 13.33 -4.98
N GLY A 76 -9.83 13.30 -4.70
CA GLY A 76 -10.91 13.52 -5.67
C GLY A 76 -11.68 14.80 -5.36
N LYS A 77 -12.79 15.01 -6.10
CA LYS A 77 -13.59 16.22 -5.95
C LYS A 77 -14.12 16.40 -4.52
N ASP A 78 -14.62 15.32 -3.91
CA ASP A 78 -15.37 15.37 -2.66
C ASP A 78 -14.70 14.54 -1.54
N PHE A 79 -13.46 14.10 -1.72
CA PHE A 79 -12.72 13.31 -0.73
C PHE A 79 -11.21 13.56 -0.78
N VAL A 80 -10.59 13.37 0.37
CA VAL A 80 -9.14 13.20 0.52
C VAL A 80 -8.94 11.94 1.33
N ALA A 81 -8.32 10.92 0.73
CA ALA A 81 -8.15 9.62 1.32
C ALA A 81 -6.67 9.26 1.47
N LEU A 82 -6.30 8.67 2.59
CA LEU A 82 -5.02 7.98 2.76
C LEU A 82 -5.24 6.47 2.64
N ILE A 83 -4.34 5.80 1.96
CA ILE A 83 -4.24 4.35 1.99
C ILE A 83 -3.02 4.03 2.85
N ASP A 84 -3.32 3.46 4.02
CA ASP A 84 -2.42 3.28 5.14
C ASP A 84 -1.90 4.59 5.76
N THR A 85 -1.23 4.52 6.91
CA THR A 85 -0.87 5.70 7.70
C THR A 85 0.55 5.66 8.29
N GLY A 86 1.33 4.64 7.95
CA GLY A 86 2.65 4.45 8.52
C GLY A 86 2.65 3.97 9.97
N TYR A 87 3.82 4.02 10.60
CA TYR A 87 4.00 3.75 12.03
C TYR A 87 3.52 4.92 12.90
N GLU A 88 3.23 4.65 14.17
CA GLU A 88 3.01 5.71 15.17
C GLU A 88 4.22 6.65 15.27
N LYS A 89 5.44 6.12 15.20
CA LYS A 89 6.67 6.92 15.22
C LYS A 89 6.89 7.79 13.98
N THR A 90 6.16 7.59 12.89
CA THR A 90 6.24 8.38 11.64
C THR A 90 5.07 9.35 11.47
N ILE A 91 4.34 9.66 12.55
CA ILE A 91 3.21 10.62 12.51
C ILE A 91 3.69 12.03 12.11
N ASP A 92 4.86 12.45 12.56
CA ASP A 92 5.38 13.78 12.23
C ASP A 92 5.80 13.87 10.76
N GLU A 93 6.35 12.80 10.19
CA GLU A 93 6.64 12.67 8.77
C GLU A 93 5.34 12.70 7.95
N LEU A 94 4.30 11.98 8.39
CA LEU A 94 2.97 12.01 7.76
C LEU A 94 2.39 13.44 7.76
N LYS A 95 2.40 14.12 8.89
CA LYS A 95 1.94 15.53 8.99
C LYS A 95 2.74 16.46 8.10
N THR A 96 4.07 16.28 8.05
CA THR A 96 4.95 17.05 7.17
C THR A 96 4.60 16.80 5.70
N ALA A 97 4.40 15.54 5.31
CA ALA A 97 4.02 15.18 3.95
C ALA A 97 2.66 15.76 3.54
N LEU A 98 1.69 15.80 4.44
CA LEU A 98 0.40 16.47 4.22
C LEU A 98 0.58 17.98 4.07
N ASN A 99 1.33 18.62 4.97
CA ASN A 99 1.54 20.06 4.96
C ASN A 99 2.24 20.56 3.68
N VAL A 100 3.19 19.80 3.14
CA VAL A 100 3.84 20.10 1.84
C VAL A 100 2.81 20.16 0.71
N ARG A 101 1.70 19.42 0.84
CA ARG A 101 0.59 19.36 -0.11
C ARG A 101 -0.56 20.33 0.24
N ALA A 102 -0.30 21.26 1.17
CA ALA A 102 -1.27 22.21 1.70
C ALA A 102 -2.50 21.52 2.34
N LEU A 103 -2.30 20.36 2.95
CA LEU A 103 -3.31 19.61 3.69
C LEU A 103 -2.98 19.56 5.18
N THR A 104 -4.02 19.43 6.00
CA THR A 104 -3.90 19.14 7.44
C THR A 104 -4.51 17.76 7.75
N PRO A 105 -4.17 17.14 8.89
CA PRO A 105 -4.78 15.88 9.30
C PRO A 105 -6.32 15.90 9.36
N GLU A 106 -6.91 17.05 9.72
CA GLU A 106 -8.36 17.26 9.83
C GLU A 106 -9.08 17.25 8.48
N GLN A 107 -8.35 17.47 7.38
CA GLN A 107 -8.90 17.46 6.02
C GLN A 107 -8.93 16.06 5.40
N ILE A 108 -8.32 15.07 6.05
CA ILE A 108 -8.42 13.68 5.60
C ILE A 108 -9.82 13.17 5.94
N THR A 109 -10.57 12.83 4.90
CA THR A 109 -11.95 12.36 5.01
C THR A 109 -12.06 10.85 5.20
N HIS A 110 -11.12 10.10 4.61
CA HIS A 110 -11.09 8.64 4.64
C HIS A 110 -9.68 8.12 4.87
N VAL A 111 -9.60 7.01 5.60
CA VAL A 111 -8.41 6.17 5.66
C VAL A 111 -8.79 4.77 5.23
N ILE A 112 -8.14 4.24 4.22
CA ILE A 112 -8.34 2.88 3.74
C ILE A 112 -7.17 2.05 4.27
N ILE A 113 -7.45 1.09 5.14
CA ILE A 113 -6.46 0.19 5.71
C ILE A 113 -6.35 -1.06 4.86
N THR A 114 -5.16 -1.30 4.30
CA THR A 114 -4.86 -2.50 3.52
C THR A 114 -4.82 -3.72 4.42
N HIS A 115 -4.20 -3.58 5.60
CA HIS A 115 -4.14 -4.57 6.67
C HIS A 115 -3.66 -3.93 7.99
N SER A 116 -3.74 -4.65 9.10
CA SER A 116 -3.59 -4.07 10.44
C SER A 116 -2.24 -4.30 11.11
N HIS A 117 -1.14 -4.42 10.35
CA HIS A 117 0.19 -4.32 10.94
C HIS A 117 0.48 -2.87 11.38
N GLN A 118 1.39 -2.71 12.34
CA GLN A 118 1.63 -1.44 13.03
C GLN A 118 2.16 -0.33 12.11
N ASP A 119 2.81 -0.69 11.05
CA ASP A 119 3.33 0.23 10.02
C ASP A 119 2.28 0.67 8.99
N HIS A 120 1.05 0.17 9.11
CA HIS A 120 -0.09 0.58 8.28
C HIS A 120 -1.13 1.37 9.07
N ILE A 121 -1.30 1.02 10.36
CA ILE A 121 -2.34 1.61 11.21
C ILE A 121 -1.82 2.65 12.21
N GLY A 122 -0.49 2.83 12.33
CA GLY A 122 0.11 3.58 13.41
C GLY A 122 -0.31 5.06 13.47
N GLY A 123 -0.60 5.67 12.33
CA GLY A 123 -1.01 7.07 12.22
C GLY A 123 -2.52 7.33 12.34
N VAL A 124 -3.39 6.32 12.42
CA VAL A 124 -4.87 6.50 12.34
C VAL A 124 -5.42 7.46 13.38
N LYS A 125 -4.88 7.46 14.61
CA LYS A 125 -5.31 8.35 15.68
C LYS A 125 -4.96 9.82 15.47
N ALA A 126 -4.04 10.12 14.56
CA ALA A 126 -3.68 11.49 14.19
C ALA A 126 -4.63 12.12 13.17
N LEU A 127 -5.65 11.38 12.68
CA LEU A 127 -6.57 11.76 11.61
C LEU A 127 -8.01 11.84 12.16
N PRO A 128 -8.37 12.88 12.94
CA PRO A 128 -9.53 12.89 13.81
C PRO A 128 -10.88 12.86 13.09
N ASN A 129 -10.93 13.30 11.83
CA ASN A 129 -12.19 13.40 11.07
C ASN A 129 -12.37 12.23 10.07
N ALA A 130 -11.38 11.37 9.94
CA ALA A 130 -11.39 10.32 8.93
C ALA A 130 -12.37 9.19 9.27
N GLN A 131 -13.14 8.75 8.27
CA GLN A 131 -13.78 7.44 8.31
C GLN A 131 -12.73 6.38 7.94
N ILE A 132 -12.51 5.40 8.81
CA ILE A 132 -11.54 4.32 8.60
C ILE A 132 -12.25 3.13 7.95
N LEU A 133 -11.83 2.79 6.75
CA LEU A 133 -12.35 1.67 5.99
C LEU A 133 -11.38 0.49 6.12
N VAL A 134 -11.88 -0.65 6.61
CA VAL A 134 -11.10 -1.86 6.84
C VAL A 134 -11.84 -3.09 6.34
N ASN A 135 -11.12 -4.06 5.79
CA ASN A 135 -11.72 -5.34 5.39
C ASN A 135 -12.37 -6.02 6.62
N GLU A 136 -13.58 -6.56 6.45
CA GLU A 136 -14.34 -7.22 7.53
C GLU A 136 -13.54 -8.34 8.21
N LYS A 137 -12.71 -9.09 7.46
CA LYS A 137 -11.85 -10.14 8.01
C LYS A 137 -10.63 -9.60 8.76
N GLU A 138 -10.26 -8.36 8.51
CA GLU A 138 -9.10 -7.73 9.14
C GLU A 138 -9.45 -7.09 10.48
N LEU A 139 -10.68 -6.63 10.66
CA LEU A 139 -11.08 -5.93 11.89
C LEU A 139 -10.88 -6.77 13.15
N GLY A 140 -11.28 -8.05 13.13
CA GLY A 140 -11.06 -8.97 14.25
C GLY A 140 -9.58 -9.14 14.59
N PHE A 141 -8.75 -9.34 13.58
CA PHE A 141 -7.31 -9.48 13.72
C PHE A 141 -6.65 -8.19 14.25
N TRP A 142 -7.15 -7.01 13.85
CA TRP A 142 -6.74 -5.74 14.41
C TRP A 142 -7.08 -5.63 15.90
N GLN A 143 -8.35 -5.92 16.26
CA GLN A 143 -8.84 -5.80 17.65
C GLN A 143 -8.14 -6.74 18.63
N GLU A 144 -7.63 -7.88 18.16
CA GLU A 144 -6.81 -8.78 18.98
C GLU A 144 -5.44 -8.16 19.38
N LYS A 145 -4.94 -7.21 18.59
CA LYS A 145 -3.58 -6.66 18.72
C LYS A 145 -3.53 -5.24 19.26
N SER A 146 -4.57 -4.45 19.04
CA SER A 146 -4.61 -3.06 19.47
C SER A 146 -6.03 -2.53 19.61
N SER A 147 -6.20 -1.51 20.47
CA SER A 147 -7.49 -0.87 20.68
C SER A 147 -7.92 -0.06 19.48
N THR A 148 -9.17 -0.29 19.06
CA THR A 148 -9.89 0.50 18.05
C THR A 148 -10.87 1.51 18.67
N GLU A 149 -10.82 1.68 19.98
CA GLU A 149 -11.69 2.60 20.71
C GLU A 149 -11.52 4.06 20.25
N GLY A 150 -12.64 4.74 20.02
CA GLY A 150 -12.66 6.11 19.53
C GLY A 150 -12.45 6.28 18.04
N LEU A 151 -12.18 5.21 17.29
CA LEU A 151 -12.04 5.26 15.84
C LEU A 151 -13.38 5.13 15.12
N ASN A 152 -13.61 5.95 14.07
CA ASN A 152 -14.79 5.87 13.21
C ASN A 152 -14.59 4.79 12.14
N ILE A 153 -14.77 3.51 12.50
CA ILE A 153 -14.51 2.37 11.62
C ILE A 153 -15.79 1.95 10.88
N LYS A 154 -15.62 1.69 9.57
CA LYS A 154 -16.59 1.01 8.72
C LYS A 154 -15.90 -0.15 8.01
N THR A 155 -16.50 -1.33 8.05
CA THR A 155 -15.99 -2.50 7.33
C THR A 155 -16.44 -2.53 5.88
N PHE A 156 -15.65 -3.18 5.03
CA PHE A 156 -15.99 -3.48 3.65
C PHE A 156 -15.75 -4.95 3.30
N ALA A 157 -16.53 -5.45 2.36
CA ALA A 157 -16.28 -6.71 1.67
C ALA A 157 -15.38 -6.49 0.44
N PRO A 158 -14.62 -7.51 -0.01
CA PRO A 158 -13.83 -7.40 -1.24
C PRO A 158 -14.70 -7.11 -2.48
N ASN A 159 -14.05 -6.53 -3.49
CA ASN A 159 -14.65 -6.15 -4.77
C ASN A 159 -15.77 -5.10 -4.65
N THR A 160 -15.74 -4.30 -3.59
CA THR A 160 -16.65 -3.17 -3.44
C THR A 160 -15.92 -1.84 -3.67
N GLU A 161 -16.64 -0.87 -4.23
CA GLU A 161 -16.14 0.49 -4.30
C GLU A 161 -16.11 1.10 -2.88
N LEU A 162 -14.95 1.60 -2.47
CA LEU A 162 -14.71 2.03 -1.10
C LEU A 162 -15.27 3.43 -0.82
N ILE A 163 -15.17 4.32 -1.79
CA ILE A 163 -15.70 5.68 -1.77
C ILE A 163 -16.56 5.85 -3.02
N ASN A 164 -17.82 6.13 -2.85
CA ASN A 164 -18.81 6.16 -3.94
C ASN A 164 -18.39 7.08 -5.09
N GLY A 165 -18.38 6.53 -6.30
CA GLY A 165 -18.02 7.24 -7.54
C GLY A 165 -16.54 7.56 -7.69
N SER A 166 -15.67 7.05 -6.81
CA SER A 166 -14.22 7.30 -6.85
C SER A 166 -13.46 6.39 -7.80
N GLY A 167 -13.98 5.20 -8.14
CA GLY A 167 -13.22 4.17 -8.83
C GLY A 167 -12.10 3.55 -7.95
N ILE A 168 -12.19 3.67 -6.62
CA ILE A 168 -11.27 3.06 -5.66
C ILE A 168 -11.90 1.78 -5.12
N TYR A 169 -11.27 0.62 -5.39
CA TYR A 169 -11.78 -0.69 -4.98
C TYR A 169 -10.74 -1.45 -4.17
N ALA A 170 -11.22 -2.28 -3.23
CA ALA A 170 -10.38 -3.26 -2.54
C ALA A 170 -10.51 -4.62 -3.19
N ILE A 171 -9.40 -5.26 -3.51
CA ILE A 171 -9.34 -6.64 -4.01
C ILE A 171 -8.67 -7.52 -2.96
N ALA A 172 -9.28 -8.66 -2.63
CA ALA A 172 -8.74 -9.57 -1.64
C ALA A 172 -7.39 -10.15 -2.04
N ALA A 173 -6.41 -10.05 -1.14
CA ALA A 173 -5.08 -10.62 -1.29
C ALA A 173 -4.63 -11.25 0.04
N TYR A 174 -5.47 -12.14 0.58
CA TYR A 174 -5.33 -12.73 1.89
C TYR A 174 -4.06 -13.59 2.03
N GLY A 175 -3.56 -13.71 3.25
CA GLY A 175 -2.44 -14.58 3.60
C GLY A 175 -1.35 -13.86 4.37
N HIS A 176 -0.95 -12.66 3.95
CA HIS A 176 -0.08 -11.80 4.75
C HIS A 176 -0.75 -11.46 6.09
N THR A 177 -2.01 -11.04 6.04
CA THR A 177 -2.96 -11.06 7.16
C THR A 177 -4.29 -11.67 6.71
N PRO A 178 -5.24 -11.98 7.64
CA PRO A 178 -6.52 -12.59 7.29
C PRO A 178 -7.37 -11.76 6.31
N GLY A 179 -7.26 -10.42 6.36
CA GLY A 179 -8.04 -9.51 5.53
C GLY A 179 -7.22 -8.63 4.60
N HIS A 180 -5.93 -8.93 4.39
CA HIS A 180 -5.06 -8.15 3.51
C HIS A 180 -5.70 -7.90 2.15
N SER A 181 -5.69 -6.65 1.72
CA SER A 181 -6.31 -6.20 0.47
C SER A 181 -5.32 -5.34 -0.34
N VAL A 182 -5.32 -5.51 -1.65
CA VAL A 182 -4.69 -4.56 -2.57
C VAL A 182 -5.73 -3.53 -3.01
N ILE A 183 -5.31 -2.30 -3.27
CA ILE A 183 -6.21 -1.18 -3.58
C ILE A 183 -6.05 -0.78 -5.04
N ALA A 184 -7.14 -0.92 -5.79
CA ALA A 184 -7.23 -0.61 -7.20
C ALA A 184 -7.79 0.80 -7.42
N PHE A 185 -7.15 1.58 -8.28
CA PHE A 185 -7.53 2.95 -8.60
C PHE A 185 -7.87 3.08 -10.09
N GLY A 186 -8.89 3.88 -10.38
CA GLY A 186 -9.43 4.02 -11.73
C GLY A 186 -10.03 2.72 -12.23
N ALA A 187 -10.53 1.88 -11.30
CA ALA A 187 -11.13 0.59 -11.58
C ALA A 187 -12.64 0.68 -11.73
N SER A 188 -13.22 -0.31 -12.37
CA SER A 188 -14.67 -0.50 -12.49
C SER A 188 -14.99 -1.97 -12.74
N GLY A 189 -16.06 -2.46 -12.13
CA GLY A 189 -16.49 -3.85 -12.28
C GLY A 189 -17.12 -4.38 -11.00
N THR A 190 -17.61 -5.62 -11.05
CA THR A 190 -18.24 -6.32 -9.95
C THR A 190 -17.52 -7.61 -9.56
N SER A 191 -16.65 -8.09 -10.44
CA SER A 191 -15.82 -9.27 -10.21
C SER A 191 -14.34 -8.88 -10.08
N GLU A 192 -13.57 -9.72 -9.40
CA GLU A 192 -12.13 -9.54 -9.24
C GLU A 192 -11.41 -9.43 -10.60
N ALA A 193 -11.82 -10.23 -11.60
CA ALA A 193 -11.22 -10.21 -12.92
C ALA A 193 -11.48 -8.88 -13.66
N GLU A 194 -12.71 -8.35 -13.60
CA GLU A 194 -13.07 -7.06 -14.19
C GLU A 194 -12.30 -5.91 -13.51
N LEU A 195 -12.19 -5.96 -12.18
CA LEU A 195 -11.45 -4.96 -11.44
C LEU A 195 -9.97 -4.94 -11.82
N PHE A 196 -9.30 -6.10 -11.89
CA PHE A 196 -7.92 -6.14 -12.36
C PHE A 196 -7.76 -5.65 -13.80
N ALA A 197 -8.69 -6.02 -14.69
CA ALA A 197 -8.64 -5.63 -16.10
C ALA A 197 -8.82 -4.12 -16.33
N SER A 198 -9.62 -3.45 -15.49
CA SER A 198 -9.91 -2.01 -15.61
C SER A 198 -8.97 -1.13 -14.78
N THR A 199 -8.19 -1.70 -13.86
CA THR A 199 -7.32 -0.95 -12.94
C THR A 199 -6.24 -0.16 -13.69
N GLN A 200 -6.15 1.15 -13.45
CA GLN A 200 -5.12 2.03 -14.01
C GLN A 200 -3.86 2.07 -13.13
N PHE A 201 -4.03 1.99 -11.82
CA PHE A 201 -2.96 1.94 -10.84
C PHE A 201 -3.34 1.01 -9.69
N LEU A 202 -2.41 0.15 -9.25
CA LEU A 202 -2.61 -0.78 -8.14
C LEU A 202 -1.63 -0.51 -7.00
N PHE A 203 -2.14 -0.23 -5.80
CA PHE A 203 -1.35 -0.27 -4.58
C PHE A 203 -1.38 -1.69 -4.03
N VAL A 204 -0.24 -2.38 -4.09
CA VAL A 204 -0.18 -3.80 -3.75
C VAL A 204 0.15 -4.06 -2.28
N ALA A 205 0.35 -3.02 -1.48
CA ALA A 205 0.67 -3.09 -0.05
C ALA A 205 1.81 -4.11 0.22
N ASP A 206 1.60 -5.09 1.07
CA ASP A 206 2.60 -6.05 1.53
C ASP A 206 2.65 -7.35 0.72
N ILE A 207 2.25 -7.29 -0.54
CA ILE A 207 2.52 -8.40 -1.48
C ILE A 207 4.02 -8.64 -1.63
N PHE A 208 4.83 -7.58 -1.50
CA PHE A 208 6.29 -7.65 -1.58
C PHE A 208 6.94 -6.96 -0.38
N HIS A 209 7.85 -7.67 0.30
CA HIS A 209 8.77 -7.14 1.31
C HIS A 209 10.22 -7.06 0.80
N ALA A 210 10.54 -7.83 -0.22
CA ALA A 210 11.76 -7.72 -1.01
C ALA A 210 11.36 -7.91 -2.48
N TYR A 211 11.00 -6.82 -3.13
CA TYR A 211 10.37 -6.83 -4.45
C TYR A 211 11.16 -7.62 -5.48
N GLU A 212 12.44 -7.31 -5.68
CA GLU A 212 13.28 -7.96 -6.69
C GLU A 212 13.34 -9.49 -6.50
N LEU A 213 13.45 -9.94 -5.26
CA LEU A 213 13.49 -11.36 -4.94
C LEU A 213 12.12 -12.01 -5.17
N GLN A 214 11.05 -11.44 -4.62
CA GLN A 214 9.72 -12.06 -4.69
C GLN A 214 9.05 -11.91 -6.06
N ALA A 215 9.45 -10.94 -6.87
CA ALA A 215 9.05 -10.86 -8.27
C ALA A 215 9.67 -11.97 -9.12
N ALA A 216 10.91 -12.36 -8.81
CA ALA A 216 11.63 -13.48 -9.46
C ALA A 216 11.26 -14.85 -8.88
N ALA A 217 11.01 -14.93 -7.56
CA ALA A 217 10.70 -16.15 -6.82
C ALA A 217 9.46 -15.95 -5.94
N PRO A 218 8.24 -15.88 -6.53
CA PRO A 218 7.02 -15.53 -5.80
C PRO A 218 6.58 -16.57 -4.76
N GLU A 219 7.18 -17.76 -4.76
CA GLU A 219 6.98 -18.81 -3.76
C GLU A 219 7.76 -18.59 -2.46
N VAL A 220 8.61 -17.58 -2.38
CA VAL A 220 9.33 -17.24 -1.15
C VAL A 220 8.41 -16.46 -0.23
N ALA A 221 8.07 -17.04 0.93
CA ALA A 221 7.31 -16.41 1.99
C ALA A 221 8.21 -15.55 2.89
N PHE A 222 7.60 -14.73 3.73
CA PHE A 222 8.28 -13.95 4.76
C PHE A 222 7.81 -14.33 6.16
N VAL A 223 8.60 -14.02 7.16
CA VAL A 223 8.31 -14.34 8.58
C VAL A 223 7.02 -13.70 9.08
N TRP A 224 6.60 -12.58 8.47
CA TRP A 224 5.38 -11.85 8.82
C TRP A 224 4.11 -12.38 8.15
N ASP A 225 4.24 -13.30 7.17
CA ASP A 225 3.06 -13.89 6.53
C ASP A 225 2.31 -14.78 7.52
N HIS A 226 1.08 -14.39 7.89
CA HIS A 226 0.21 -15.11 8.82
C HIS A 226 -0.12 -16.51 8.29
N ASN A 227 -0.46 -16.61 7.01
CA ASN A 227 -0.61 -17.87 6.27
C ASN A 227 0.27 -17.82 5.02
N LYS A 228 1.43 -18.48 5.09
CA LYS A 228 2.42 -18.47 4.00
C LYS A 228 1.88 -19.00 2.68
N ALA A 229 1.08 -20.07 2.70
CA ALA A 229 0.52 -20.67 1.49
C ALA A 229 -0.44 -19.71 0.78
N ASP A 230 -1.31 -19.06 1.54
CA ASP A 230 -2.26 -18.09 1.02
C ASP A 230 -1.53 -16.81 0.55
N ALA A 231 -0.51 -16.34 1.27
CA ALA A 231 0.31 -15.19 0.87
C ALA A 231 1.02 -15.44 -0.47
N ILE A 232 1.61 -16.62 -0.66
CA ILE A 232 2.23 -17.04 -1.92
C ILE A 232 1.18 -17.07 -3.05
N LYS A 233 -0.01 -17.63 -2.78
CA LYS A 233 -1.11 -17.70 -3.75
C LYS A 233 -1.57 -16.29 -4.14
N ALA A 234 -1.78 -15.40 -3.18
CA ALA A 234 -2.15 -14.00 -3.41
C ALA A 234 -1.09 -13.26 -4.23
N ARG A 235 0.19 -13.41 -3.88
CA ARG A 235 1.32 -12.81 -4.61
C ARG A 235 1.34 -13.26 -6.07
N LYS A 236 1.25 -14.57 -6.33
CA LYS A 236 1.22 -15.11 -7.70
C LYS A 236 0.02 -14.57 -8.49
N LYS A 237 -1.16 -14.51 -7.87
CA LYS A 237 -2.36 -13.93 -8.48
C LYS A 237 -2.14 -12.47 -8.88
N VAL A 238 -1.64 -11.65 -7.96
CA VAL A 238 -1.38 -10.22 -8.21
C VAL A 238 -0.33 -10.03 -9.30
N ILE A 239 0.78 -10.77 -9.26
CA ILE A 239 1.82 -10.73 -10.30
C ILE A 239 1.23 -11.06 -11.68
N ASN A 240 0.43 -12.12 -11.77
CA ASN A 240 -0.18 -12.53 -13.03
C ASN A 240 -1.13 -11.46 -13.58
N ALA A 241 -1.95 -10.84 -12.72
CA ALA A 241 -2.84 -9.75 -13.11
C ALA A 241 -2.06 -8.52 -13.59
N LEU A 242 -1.01 -8.09 -12.86
CA LEU A 242 -0.16 -6.97 -13.22
C LEU A 242 0.52 -7.16 -14.59
N LYS A 243 1.03 -8.38 -14.86
CA LYS A 243 1.63 -8.72 -16.15
C LYS A 243 0.60 -8.77 -17.28
N ALA A 244 -0.55 -9.42 -17.05
CA ALA A 244 -1.60 -9.56 -18.05
C ALA A 244 -2.18 -8.22 -18.51
N HIS A 245 -2.34 -7.27 -17.59
CA HIS A 245 -2.98 -5.98 -17.87
C HIS A 245 -1.98 -4.82 -17.96
N LYS A 246 -0.67 -5.08 -17.81
CA LYS A 246 0.39 -4.05 -17.84
C LYS A 246 0.12 -2.88 -16.89
N THR A 247 -0.54 -3.18 -15.76
CA THR A 247 -0.95 -2.19 -14.77
C THR A 247 0.27 -1.65 -14.04
N SER A 248 0.33 -0.32 -13.87
CA SER A 248 1.35 0.30 -13.02
C SER A 248 1.01 0.08 -11.54
N PHE A 249 2.02 -0.12 -10.71
CA PHE A 249 1.83 -0.45 -9.30
C PHE A 249 2.97 0.05 -8.41
N ILE A 250 2.71 0.06 -7.12
CA ILE A 250 3.69 0.20 -6.05
C ILE A 250 3.21 -0.60 -4.83
N GLY A 251 4.13 -1.03 -3.98
CA GLY A 251 3.84 -1.64 -2.67
C GLY A 251 4.48 -0.85 -1.55
N THR A 252 4.06 -1.12 -0.31
CA THR A 252 4.55 -0.42 0.88
C THR A 252 6.06 -0.54 1.01
N HIS A 253 6.59 -1.76 0.89
CA HIS A 253 7.99 -2.06 1.14
C HIS A 253 8.86 -2.12 -0.11
N MET A 254 8.37 -1.63 -1.25
CA MET A 254 9.17 -1.56 -2.47
C MET A 254 10.23 -0.46 -2.37
N PRO A 255 11.45 -0.67 -2.95
CA PRO A 255 12.59 0.24 -2.76
C PRO A 255 12.50 1.53 -3.60
N TYR A 256 11.29 1.95 -3.92
CA TYR A 256 10.98 3.11 -4.76
C TYR A 256 9.79 3.85 -4.18
N SER A 257 9.77 5.18 -4.34
CA SER A 257 8.61 6.03 -4.08
C SER A 257 7.91 6.48 -5.37
N LYS A 258 7.96 5.65 -6.39
CA LYS A 258 7.31 5.85 -7.70
C LYS A 258 6.79 4.54 -8.27
N ARG A 259 5.70 4.63 -9.05
CA ARG A 259 5.09 3.46 -9.68
C ARG A 259 6.02 2.79 -10.68
N VAL A 260 5.90 1.48 -10.74
CA VAL A 260 6.61 0.63 -11.70
C VAL A 260 5.62 -0.20 -12.52
N LYS A 261 6.13 -0.86 -13.55
CA LYS A 261 5.45 -1.91 -14.32
C LYS A 261 6.35 -3.13 -14.38
N PHE A 262 5.77 -4.31 -14.52
CA PHE A 262 6.56 -5.45 -14.96
C PHE A 262 6.98 -5.23 -16.42
N ASP A 263 8.27 -5.33 -16.68
CA ASP A 263 8.79 -5.25 -18.05
C ASP A 263 8.33 -6.46 -18.86
N GLU A 264 8.11 -6.23 -20.17
CA GLU A 264 7.91 -7.30 -21.13
C GLU A 264 9.28 -7.92 -21.42
N ASN A 265 9.56 -9.10 -20.89
CA ASN A 265 10.66 -9.97 -21.31
C ASN A 265 10.12 -11.07 -22.22
#